data_60c420616714a9e3de6395195643e17a
#
_entry.id   60c420616714a9e3de6395195643e17a
#
_cell.length_a   1.000
_cell.length_b   1.000
_cell.length_c   1.000
_cell.angle_alpha   90.00
_cell.angle_beta   90.00
_cell.angle_gamma   90.00
#
_symmetry.space_group_name_H-M   'P 1'
#
loop_
_entity.id
_entity.type
_entity.pdbx_description
1 polymer ?
#
loop_
_entity_poly.entity_id
_entity_poly.type
_entity_poly.pdbx_seq_one_letter_code
_entity_poly.pdbx_strand_id
1 'polypeptide(L)'
;MIATQNAADKTQKFLDDFKVSKPVIGLPGLGWDTPEMAAAVSNAGGLGVLHIGFKTEEEIERDVAKVRSLTDKPFAVLMFPQKESILDAEKLRLQDTALSPLREDLGCTAVRPISAPLFDNQFRKIVELKVPAVGLRLGGLREPYMEELEANGTPVFGIASNLRDAKVLVSSGVNAVVAAGWAEEGLLSHEEISKDQAEIDSLVLWSECARALRVPVLGAGSITTQDQVRVLKALGLAGFMLSDALLLVKESPIPDSWRTKIMYLADSASEMTDTFMGRASRYLSNGFAQIFPEKGLPVLQFPYQYFALKDIFDKALEIGRIDLALLEVGQYVYLAESGTTADIINKFCGYWSEA
;
A
#
# COMPACT_ATOMS: atom_id res chain seq x y z
N MET A 1 -17.47 7.00 28.10
CA MET A 1 -18.59 7.65 27.36
C MET A 1 -18.13 8.79 26.43
N ILE A 2 -17.36 9.79 26.87
CA ILE A 2 -16.90 10.90 25.99
C ILE A 2 -15.95 10.40 24.89
N ALA A 3 -15.06 9.46 25.18
CA ALA A 3 -14.11 8.92 24.19
C ALA A 3 -14.78 8.07 23.10
N THR A 4 -15.82 7.29 23.46
CA THR A 4 -16.58 6.46 22.52
C THR A 4 -17.48 7.28 21.59
N GLN A 5 -18.06 8.37 22.08
CA GLN A 5 -18.87 9.28 21.28
C GLN A 5 -17.99 10.00 20.24
N ASN A 6 -16.77 10.42 20.63
CA ASN A 6 -15.80 11.01 19.72
C ASN A 6 -15.32 10.04 18.62
N ALA A 7 -15.22 8.73 18.89
CA ALA A 7 -14.84 7.71 17.91
C ALA A 7 -15.96 7.49 16.87
N ALA A 8 -17.22 7.42 17.29
CA ALA A 8 -18.37 7.29 16.38
C ALA A 8 -18.48 8.49 15.43
N ASP A 9 -18.27 9.71 15.94
CA ASP A 9 -18.28 10.95 15.14
C ASP A 9 -17.14 10.94 14.10
N LYS A 10 -15.95 10.46 14.49
CA LYS A 10 -14.80 10.32 13.56
C LYS A 10 -15.06 9.25 12.49
N THR A 11 -15.69 8.14 12.86
CA THR A 11 -16.12 7.11 11.88
C THR A 11 -17.09 7.71 10.89
N GLN A 12 -18.14 8.40 11.36
CA GLN A 12 -19.12 9.03 10.49
C GLN A 12 -18.47 10.08 9.57
N LYS A 13 -17.55 10.90 10.11
CA LYS A 13 -16.80 11.87 9.30
C LYS A 13 -16.00 11.20 8.19
N PHE A 14 -15.34 10.06 8.45
CA PHE A 14 -14.64 9.30 7.41
C PHE A 14 -15.61 8.82 6.33
N LEU A 15 -16.76 8.26 6.73
CA LEU A 15 -17.78 7.78 5.78
C LEU A 15 -18.29 8.92 4.88
N ASP A 16 -18.55 10.09 5.46
CA ASP A 16 -19.08 11.26 4.75
C ASP A 16 -18.02 11.88 3.81
N ASP A 17 -16.80 12.08 4.30
CA ASP A 17 -15.71 12.69 3.51
C ASP A 17 -15.39 11.83 2.27
N PHE A 18 -15.27 10.52 2.44
CA PHE A 18 -14.91 9.59 1.36
C PHE A 18 -16.10 8.98 0.62
N LYS A 19 -17.33 9.30 1.05
CA LYS A 19 -18.62 8.83 0.46
C LYS A 19 -18.71 7.31 0.38
N VAL A 20 -18.21 6.62 1.40
CA VAL A 20 -18.26 5.16 1.53
C VAL A 20 -19.26 4.74 2.59
N SER A 21 -19.76 3.50 2.52
CA SER A 21 -20.75 2.99 3.47
C SER A 21 -20.15 2.16 4.62
N LYS A 22 -18.86 1.85 4.54
CA LYS A 22 -18.14 1.03 5.51
C LYS A 22 -16.81 1.66 5.91
N PRO A 23 -16.40 1.62 7.18
CA PRO A 23 -15.19 2.26 7.67
C PRO A 23 -13.93 1.43 7.36
N VAL A 24 -13.77 1.07 6.10
CA VAL A 24 -12.68 0.22 5.63
C VAL A 24 -12.06 0.77 4.35
N ILE A 25 -10.72 0.80 4.33
CA ILE A 25 -9.90 0.98 3.13
C ILE A 25 -9.41 -0.39 2.71
N GLY A 26 -9.52 -0.75 1.43
CA GLY A 26 -8.86 -1.94 0.88
C GLY A 26 -7.68 -1.51 0.01
N LEU A 27 -6.48 -1.84 0.46
CA LEU A 27 -5.24 -1.51 -0.22
C LEU A 27 -4.46 -2.80 -0.52
N PRO A 28 -4.64 -3.40 -1.72
CA PRO A 28 -3.79 -4.49 -2.17
C PRO A 28 -2.32 -4.07 -2.23
N GLY A 29 -1.40 -4.94 -1.81
CA GLY A 29 0.03 -4.65 -1.89
C GLY A 29 0.56 -4.67 -3.34
N LEU A 30 1.73 -4.05 -3.55
CA LEU A 30 2.41 -4.11 -4.85
C LEU A 30 2.70 -5.57 -5.26
N GLY A 31 2.54 -5.83 -6.55
CA GLY A 31 2.68 -7.16 -7.14
C GLY A 31 1.35 -7.91 -7.27
N TRP A 32 0.27 -7.42 -6.62
CA TRP A 32 -1.07 -7.99 -6.74
C TRP A 32 -2.19 -6.95 -6.71
N ASP A 33 -1.85 -5.66 -6.78
CA ASP A 33 -2.80 -4.57 -6.95
C ASP A 33 -3.32 -4.50 -8.39
N THR A 34 -4.65 -4.43 -8.55
CA THR A 34 -5.29 -4.29 -9.86
C THR A 34 -6.50 -3.36 -9.82
N PRO A 35 -6.92 -2.80 -10.97
CA PRO A 35 -8.18 -2.07 -11.06
C PRO A 35 -9.39 -2.90 -10.59
N GLU A 36 -9.38 -4.22 -10.85
CA GLU A 36 -10.42 -5.16 -10.42
C GLU A 36 -10.52 -5.25 -8.91
N MET A 37 -9.39 -5.32 -8.21
CA MET A 37 -9.34 -5.32 -6.76
C MET A 37 -9.88 -4.02 -6.15
N ALA A 38 -9.44 -2.87 -6.67
CA ALA A 38 -9.94 -1.57 -6.23
C ALA A 38 -11.46 -1.45 -6.42
N ALA A 39 -11.96 -1.85 -7.58
CA ALA A 39 -13.40 -1.85 -7.87
C ALA A 39 -14.17 -2.82 -6.97
N ALA A 40 -13.65 -4.02 -6.70
CA ALA A 40 -14.31 -5.01 -5.84
C ALA A 40 -14.47 -4.51 -4.40
N VAL A 41 -13.46 -3.87 -3.83
CA VAL A 41 -13.54 -3.23 -2.50
C VAL A 41 -14.59 -2.11 -2.50
N SER A 42 -14.59 -1.24 -3.53
CA SER A 42 -15.55 -0.15 -3.65
C SER A 42 -16.99 -0.67 -3.78
N ASN A 43 -17.22 -1.70 -4.59
CA ASN A 43 -18.51 -2.37 -4.73
C ASN A 43 -18.99 -3.03 -3.43
N ALA A 44 -18.06 -3.48 -2.58
CA ALA A 44 -18.38 -4.00 -1.25
C ALA A 44 -18.69 -2.90 -0.21
N GLY A 45 -18.58 -1.63 -0.58
CA GLY A 45 -18.93 -0.46 0.25
C GLY A 45 -17.76 0.17 1.01
N GLY A 46 -16.53 -0.33 0.86
CA GLY A 46 -15.29 0.27 1.36
C GLY A 46 -14.70 1.28 0.38
N LEU A 47 -13.51 1.79 0.69
CA LEU A 47 -12.71 2.60 -0.22
C LEU A 47 -11.62 1.72 -0.85
N GLY A 48 -11.82 1.31 -2.10
CA GLY A 48 -10.81 0.58 -2.87
C GLY A 48 -9.69 1.51 -3.32
N VAL A 49 -8.45 1.04 -3.28
CA VAL A 49 -7.27 1.85 -3.61
C VAL A 49 -6.50 1.25 -4.78
N LEU A 50 -6.14 2.09 -5.74
CA LEU A 50 -5.30 1.77 -6.89
C LEU A 50 -3.92 2.42 -6.72
N HIS A 51 -2.85 1.63 -6.72
CA HIS A 51 -1.49 2.18 -6.71
C HIS A 51 -1.16 2.84 -8.04
N ILE A 52 -0.71 4.10 -7.99
CA ILE A 52 -0.27 4.82 -9.19
C ILE A 52 1.16 5.36 -9.09
N GLY A 53 1.81 5.25 -7.93
CA GLY A 53 3.11 5.87 -7.66
C GLY A 53 4.25 5.44 -8.60
N PHE A 54 4.12 4.29 -9.28
CA PHE A 54 5.09 3.79 -10.26
C PHE A 54 4.57 3.80 -11.71
N LYS A 55 3.38 4.39 -11.96
CA LYS A 55 2.70 4.35 -13.27
C LYS A 55 2.93 5.63 -14.05
N THR A 56 3.03 5.50 -15.37
CA THR A 56 3.01 6.64 -16.30
C THR A 56 1.60 7.25 -16.38
N GLU A 57 1.48 8.44 -16.98
CA GLU A 57 0.19 9.10 -17.17
C GLU A 57 -0.79 8.24 -17.98
N GLU A 58 -0.30 7.54 -19.01
CA GLU A 58 -1.10 6.65 -19.84
C GLU A 58 -1.57 5.41 -19.07
N GLU A 59 -0.72 4.85 -18.23
CA GLU A 59 -1.07 3.73 -17.35
C GLU A 59 -2.12 4.14 -16.31
N ILE A 60 -1.98 5.33 -15.73
CA ILE A 60 -2.95 5.89 -14.78
C ILE A 60 -4.31 6.07 -15.47
N GLU A 61 -4.34 6.68 -16.64
CA GLU A 61 -5.57 6.91 -17.42
C GLU A 61 -6.27 5.60 -17.74
N ARG A 62 -5.54 4.62 -18.27
CA ARG A 62 -6.06 3.28 -18.58
C ARG A 62 -6.65 2.59 -17.34
N ASP A 63 -5.92 2.60 -16.23
CA ASP A 63 -6.30 1.87 -15.04
C ASP A 63 -7.47 2.56 -14.30
N VAL A 64 -7.52 3.89 -14.25
CA VAL A 64 -8.67 4.66 -13.75
C VAL A 64 -9.91 4.42 -14.63
N ALA A 65 -9.77 4.41 -15.96
CA ALA A 65 -10.86 4.08 -16.87
C ALA A 65 -11.37 2.65 -16.63
N LYS A 66 -10.46 1.70 -16.37
CA LYS A 66 -10.81 0.32 -16.04
C LYS A 66 -11.59 0.23 -14.72
N VAL A 67 -11.14 0.88 -13.63
CA VAL A 67 -11.91 0.94 -12.37
C VAL A 67 -13.31 1.47 -12.61
N ARG A 68 -13.45 2.59 -13.33
CA ARG A 68 -14.75 3.21 -13.65
C ARG A 68 -15.67 2.34 -14.51
N SER A 69 -15.11 1.44 -15.30
CA SER A 69 -15.90 0.47 -16.05
C SER A 69 -16.48 -0.66 -15.19
N LEU A 70 -15.94 -0.84 -13.96
CA LEU A 70 -16.30 -1.94 -13.05
C LEU A 70 -17.12 -1.46 -11.84
N THR A 71 -17.11 -0.15 -11.54
CA THR A 71 -17.83 0.42 -10.40
C THR A 71 -18.22 1.89 -10.64
N ASP A 72 -19.38 2.27 -10.09
CA ASP A 72 -19.83 3.66 -9.96
C ASP A 72 -19.52 4.24 -8.56
N LYS A 73 -18.92 3.44 -7.68
CA LYS A 73 -18.61 3.81 -6.30
C LYS A 73 -17.28 4.56 -6.22
N PRO A 74 -17.08 5.37 -5.16
CA PRO A 74 -15.80 6.04 -4.95
C PRO A 74 -14.66 5.05 -4.75
N PHE A 75 -13.50 5.41 -5.29
CA PHE A 75 -12.22 4.74 -5.09
C PHE A 75 -11.12 5.79 -4.89
N ALA A 76 -9.98 5.39 -4.40
CA ALA A 76 -8.82 6.26 -4.26
C ALA A 76 -7.66 5.82 -5.16
N VAL A 77 -6.76 6.75 -5.46
CA VAL A 77 -5.44 6.45 -6.02
C VAL A 77 -4.37 6.71 -4.97
N LEU A 78 -3.36 5.85 -4.88
CA LEU A 78 -2.24 6.00 -3.94
C LEU A 78 -1.03 6.55 -4.67
N MET A 79 -0.52 7.70 -4.18
CA MET A 79 0.63 8.42 -4.70
C MET A 79 1.79 8.46 -3.70
N PHE A 80 2.98 8.73 -4.23
CA PHE A 80 4.21 8.94 -3.45
C PHE A 80 4.72 10.37 -3.64
N PRO A 81 4.35 11.35 -2.80
CA PRO A 81 4.89 12.70 -2.84
C PRO A 81 6.33 12.69 -2.34
N GLN A 82 7.27 12.44 -3.22
CA GLN A 82 8.68 12.32 -2.90
C GLN A 82 9.52 13.34 -3.65
N LYS A 83 10.70 13.60 -3.10
CA LYS A 83 11.72 14.37 -3.79
C LYS A 83 12.30 13.57 -4.95
N GLU A 84 12.70 14.28 -6.01
CA GLU A 84 13.42 13.66 -7.10
C GLU A 84 14.70 13.02 -6.55
N SER A 85 14.94 11.78 -6.95
CA SER A 85 16.17 11.04 -6.68
C SER A 85 17.01 10.92 -7.96
N ILE A 86 18.29 10.68 -7.80
CA ILE A 86 19.21 10.57 -8.93
C ILE A 86 19.60 9.10 -9.10
N LEU A 87 19.51 8.61 -10.34
CA LEU A 87 19.94 7.27 -10.69
C LEU A 87 21.47 7.15 -10.58
N ASP A 88 21.94 6.25 -9.74
CA ASP A 88 23.37 5.89 -9.66
C ASP A 88 23.68 4.86 -10.76
N ALA A 89 24.30 5.36 -11.84
CA ALA A 89 24.60 4.55 -13.02
C ALA A 89 25.64 3.45 -12.74
N GLU A 90 26.56 3.66 -11.78
CA GLU A 90 27.57 2.64 -11.44
C GLU A 90 26.94 1.49 -10.66
N LYS A 91 26.14 1.79 -9.66
CA LYS A 91 25.38 0.77 -8.92
C LYS A 91 24.48 -0.02 -9.86
N LEU A 92 23.77 0.65 -10.78
CA LEU A 92 22.95 0.00 -11.79
C LEU A 92 23.77 -0.97 -12.64
N ARG A 93 24.92 -0.55 -13.15
CA ARG A 93 25.79 -1.41 -13.96
C ARG A 93 26.27 -2.65 -13.20
N LEU A 94 26.58 -2.50 -11.91
CA LEU A 94 26.96 -3.65 -11.06
C LEU A 94 25.82 -4.63 -10.89
N GLN A 95 24.60 -4.14 -10.63
CA GLN A 95 23.41 -4.97 -10.55
C GLN A 95 23.11 -5.69 -11.87
N ASP A 96 23.13 -4.97 -12.99
CA ASP A 96 22.84 -5.54 -14.32
C ASP A 96 23.82 -6.65 -14.66
N THR A 97 25.12 -6.44 -14.41
CA THR A 97 26.14 -7.47 -14.61
C THR A 97 25.89 -8.71 -13.76
N ALA A 98 25.57 -8.53 -12.47
CA ALA A 98 25.39 -9.63 -11.54
C ALA A 98 24.08 -10.41 -11.77
N LEU A 99 23.05 -9.73 -12.29
CA LEU A 99 21.72 -10.30 -12.54
C LEU A 99 21.53 -10.77 -13.99
N SER A 100 22.50 -10.51 -14.90
CA SER A 100 22.43 -10.96 -16.30
C SER A 100 22.15 -12.46 -16.43
N PRO A 101 22.82 -13.38 -15.70
CA PRO A 101 22.51 -14.80 -15.82
C PRO A 101 21.08 -15.16 -15.40
N LEU A 102 20.54 -14.47 -14.39
CA LEU A 102 19.15 -14.68 -13.96
C LEU A 102 18.18 -14.18 -15.04
N ARG A 103 18.44 -13.02 -15.64
CA ARG A 103 17.62 -12.48 -16.74
C ARG A 103 17.62 -13.40 -17.97
N GLU A 104 18.79 -13.95 -18.30
CA GLU A 104 18.92 -14.92 -19.38
C GLU A 104 18.11 -16.20 -19.11
N ASP A 105 18.19 -16.75 -17.89
CA ASP A 105 17.39 -17.92 -17.46
C ASP A 105 15.88 -17.65 -17.51
N LEU A 106 15.46 -16.44 -17.16
CA LEU A 106 14.07 -16.02 -17.20
C LEU A 106 13.58 -15.65 -18.62
N GLY A 107 14.48 -15.46 -19.58
CA GLY A 107 14.15 -14.95 -20.91
C GLY A 107 13.72 -13.47 -20.89
N CYS A 108 14.25 -12.69 -19.97
CA CYS A 108 14.08 -11.24 -19.96
C CYS A 108 14.91 -10.64 -21.11
N THR A 109 14.27 -9.99 -22.08
CA THR A 109 14.88 -9.64 -23.36
C THR A 109 15.25 -8.15 -23.52
N ALA A 110 14.92 -7.29 -22.58
CA ALA A 110 15.13 -5.86 -22.77
C ALA A 110 15.75 -5.17 -21.57
N VAL A 111 16.91 -4.54 -21.79
CA VAL A 111 17.35 -3.41 -20.96
C VAL A 111 16.35 -2.27 -21.20
N ARG A 112 15.40 -2.08 -20.31
CA ARG A 112 14.46 -0.95 -20.37
C ARG A 112 15.17 0.32 -19.93
N PRO A 113 14.89 1.48 -20.55
CA PRO A 113 15.33 2.74 -19.96
C PRO A 113 14.71 2.87 -18.57
N ILE A 114 15.53 3.06 -17.57
CA ILE A 114 15.10 3.22 -16.18
C ILE A 114 14.76 4.69 -15.98
N SER A 115 13.47 5.01 -15.98
CA SER A 115 12.97 6.34 -15.65
C SER A 115 11.83 6.22 -14.65
N ALA A 116 11.89 7.03 -13.60
CA ALA A 116 10.78 7.15 -12.66
C ALA A 116 9.77 8.17 -13.21
N PRO A 117 8.46 7.90 -13.13
CA PRO A 117 7.44 8.89 -13.46
C PRO A 117 7.60 10.14 -12.57
N LEU A 118 7.36 11.32 -13.16
CA LEU A 118 7.41 12.58 -12.43
C LEU A 118 6.12 12.76 -11.61
N PHE A 119 6.26 13.05 -10.33
CA PHE A 119 5.14 13.29 -9.43
C PHE A 119 4.17 14.35 -9.97
N ASP A 120 4.69 15.48 -10.47
CA ASP A 120 3.87 16.58 -11.00
C ASP A 120 3.01 16.16 -12.20
N ASN A 121 3.50 15.23 -13.03
CA ASN A 121 2.74 14.70 -14.16
C ASN A 121 1.61 13.78 -13.68
N GLN A 122 1.94 12.86 -12.76
CA GLN A 122 0.95 11.99 -12.12
C GLN A 122 -0.14 12.82 -11.43
N PHE A 123 0.26 13.87 -10.68
CA PHE A 123 -0.68 14.75 -9.99
C PHE A 123 -1.63 15.46 -10.97
N ARG A 124 -1.09 16.09 -12.02
CA ARG A 124 -1.91 16.72 -13.06
C ARG A 124 -2.88 15.75 -13.72
N LYS A 125 -2.43 14.51 -13.96
CA LYS A 125 -3.28 13.47 -14.56
C LYS A 125 -4.44 13.07 -13.62
N ILE A 126 -4.22 12.91 -12.33
CA ILE A 126 -5.32 12.57 -11.41
C ILE A 126 -6.33 13.70 -11.23
N VAL A 127 -5.88 14.95 -11.29
CA VAL A 127 -6.75 16.14 -11.28
C VAL A 127 -7.59 16.19 -12.57
N GLU A 128 -6.96 16.01 -13.74
CA GLU A 128 -7.65 15.94 -15.05
C GLU A 128 -8.73 14.85 -15.04
N LEU A 129 -8.38 13.67 -14.53
CA LEU A 129 -9.29 12.53 -14.43
C LEU A 129 -10.34 12.68 -13.32
N LYS A 130 -10.27 13.70 -12.47
CA LYS A 130 -11.19 13.92 -11.35
C LYS A 130 -11.37 12.65 -10.51
N VAL A 131 -10.28 12.08 -10.02
CA VAL A 131 -10.32 10.89 -9.17
C VAL A 131 -11.11 11.18 -7.89
N PRO A 132 -11.92 10.22 -7.37
CA PRO A 132 -12.82 10.49 -6.25
C PRO A 132 -12.11 10.74 -4.91
N ALA A 133 -10.92 10.17 -4.71
CA ALA A 133 -10.11 10.35 -3.50
C ALA A 133 -8.62 10.09 -3.77
N VAL A 134 -7.75 10.62 -2.93
CA VAL A 134 -6.29 10.45 -3.01
C VAL A 134 -5.75 9.90 -1.71
N GLY A 135 -4.90 8.88 -1.80
CA GLY A 135 -4.06 8.38 -0.72
C GLY A 135 -2.61 8.84 -0.91
N LEU A 136 -1.94 9.13 0.18
CA LEU A 136 -0.54 9.55 0.21
C LEU A 136 0.27 8.56 1.05
N ARG A 137 1.42 8.13 0.54
CA ARG A 137 2.44 7.40 1.29
C ARG A 137 3.80 8.06 1.02
N LEU A 138 4.69 8.10 2.00
CA LEU A 138 6.00 8.77 1.93
C LEU A 138 5.93 10.31 2.02
N GLY A 139 5.00 10.85 2.78
CA GLY A 139 4.89 12.28 3.07
C GLY A 139 3.57 12.92 2.70
N GLY A 140 3.42 14.19 3.05
CA GLY A 140 2.27 15.04 2.72
C GLY A 140 2.50 15.85 1.44
N LEU A 141 1.42 16.37 0.89
CA LEU A 141 1.49 17.30 -0.24
C LEU A 141 1.89 18.70 0.22
N ARG A 142 2.55 19.43 -0.68
CA ARG A 142 2.76 20.88 -0.52
C ARG A 142 1.43 21.61 -0.70
N GLU A 143 1.33 22.79 -0.09
CA GLU A 143 0.12 23.62 -0.06
C GLU A 143 -0.58 23.78 -1.44
N PRO A 144 0.10 24.13 -2.54
CA PRO A 144 -0.60 24.29 -3.83
C PRO A 144 -1.34 23.04 -4.33
N TYR A 145 -0.79 21.86 -4.08
CA TYR A 145 -1.45 20.60 -4.47
C TYR A 145 -2.65 20.27 -3.57
N MET A 146 -2.52 20.53 -2.26
CA MET A 146 -3.63 20.33 -1.33
C MET A 146 -4.78 21.29 -1.60
N GLU A 147 -4.51 22.57 -1.85
CA GLU A 147 -5.51 23.57 -2.23
C GLU A 147 -6.27 23.18 -3.51
N GLU A 148 -5.57 22.61 -4.50
CA GLU A 148 -6.21 22.16 -5.75
C GLU A 148 -7.13 20.96 -5.51
N LEU A 149 -6.73 19.99 -4.69
CA LEU A 149 -7.59 18.84 -4.33
C LEU A 149 -8.80 19.30 -3.50
N GLU A 150 -8.61 20.22 -2.55
CA GLU A 150 -9.68 20.79 -1.75
C GLU A 150 -10.68 21.56 -2.60
N ALA A 151 -10.20 22.41 -3.53
CA ALA A 151 -11.04 23.14 -4.48
C ALA A 151 -11.87 22.21 -5.38
N ASN A 152 -11.36 21.02 -5.68
CA ASN A 152 -12.07 19.98 -6.44
C ASN A 152 -12.99 19.12 -5.58
N GLY A 153 -12.99 19.29 -4.25
CA GLY A 153 -13.72 18.44 -3.31
C GLY A 153 -13.22 17.00 -3.25
N THR A 154 -11.92 16.79 -3.54
CA THR A 154 -11.26 15.48 -3.52
C THR A 154 -10.65 15.22 -2.13
N PRO A 155 -11.23 14.34 -1.30
CA PRO A 155 -10.69 14.04 0.01
C PRO A 155 -9.37 13.29 -0.08
N VAL A 156 -8.50 13.54 0.91
CA VAL A 156 -7.16 12.97 0.98
C VAL A 156 -6.97 12.20 2.29
N PHE A 157 -6.43 10.98 2.23
CA PHE A 157 -5.89 10.29 3.38
C PHE A 157 -4.38 10.11 3.28
N GLY A 158 -3.69 10.08 4.42
CA GLY A 158 -2.26 9.84 4.47
C GLY A 158 -1.91 8.60 5.28
N ILE A 159 -0.94 7.80 4.82
CA ILE A 159 -0.42 6.63 5.54
C ILE A 159 0.84 7.03 6.29
N ALA A 160 0.87 6.79 7.60
CA ALA A 160 1.97 7.12 8.48
C ALA A 160 2.44 5.90 9.27
N SER A 161 3.76 5.72 9.38
CA SER A 161 4.38 4.65 10.17
C SER A 161 4.90 5.13 11.54
N ASN A 162 4.72 6.40 11.85
CA ASN A 162 5.03 6.99 13.16
C ASN A 162 4.15 8.23 13.43
N LEU A 163 4.09 8.65 14.68
CA LEU A 163 3.25 9.79 15.10
C LEU A 163 3.75 11.13 14.53
N ARG A 164 5.04 11.31 14.30
CA ARG A 164 5.60 12.54 13.70
C ARG A 164 5.06 12.75 12.31
N ASP A 165 5.14 11.72 11.45
CA ASP A 165 4.65 11.77 10.08
C ASP A 165 3.13 11.92 10.04
N ALA A 166 2.41 11.25 10.95
CA ALA A 166 0.98 11.44 11.09
C ALA A 166 0.59 12.90 11.38
N LYS A 167 1.35 13.58 12.24
CA LYS A 167 1.15 15.02 12.52
C LYS A 167 1.49 15.91 11.31
N VAL A 168 2.54 15.58 10.55
CA VAL A 168 2.88 16.30 9.31
C VAL A 168 1.75 16.16 8.29
N LEU A 169 1.22 14.96 8.10
CA LEU A 169 0.06 14.73 7.22
C LEU A 169 -1.15 15.55 7.64
N VAL A 170 -1.49 15.57 8.94
CA VAL A 170 -2.61 16.41 9.46
C VAL A 170 -2.35 17.89 9.20
N SER A 171 -1.10 18.34 9.40
CA SER A 171 -0.73 19.74 9.14
C SER A 171 -0.77 20.11 7.66
N SER A 172 -0.62 19.14 6.75
CA SER A 172 -0.80 19.37 5.30
C SER A 172 -2.27 19.36 4.85
N GLY A 173 -3.23 19.07 5.74
CA GLY A 173 -4.66 19.17 5.43
C GLY A 173 -5.37 17.88 5.07
N VAL A 174 -4.79 16.67 5.35
CA VAL A 174 -5.47 15.41 5.03
C VAL A 174 -6.76 15.23 5.84
N ASN A 175 -7.77 14.60 5.22
CA ASN A 175 -9.08 14.31 5.84
C ASN A 175 -9.01 13.14 6.83
N ALA A 176 -8.09 12.18 6.60
CA ALA A 176 -7.90 11.03 7.47
C ALA A 176 -6.44 10.57 7.49
N VAL A 177 -6.05 9.85 8.55
CA VAL A 177 -4.73 9.22 8.66
C VAL A 177 -4.91 7.72 8.83
N VAL A 178 -4.12 6.94 8.09
CA VAL A 178 -3.95 5.50 8.29
C VAL A 178 -2.66 5.30 9.10
N ALA A 179 -2.80 4.79 10.30
CA ALA A 179 -1.67 4.46 11.19
C ALA A 179 -1.21 3.03 10.88
N ALA A 180 -0.14 2.92 10.09
CA ALA A 180 0.43 1.67 9.58
C ALA A 180 1.73 1.34 10.31
N GLY A 181 1.67 0.41 11.27
CA GLY A 181 2.82 0.00 12.07
C GLY A 181 3.72 -1.02 11.38
N TRP A 182 4.70 -1.52 12.12
CA TRP A 182 5.74 -2.44 11.61
C TRP A 182 5.22 -3.73 10.97
N ALA A 183 4.04 -4.20 11.37
CA ALA A 183 3.44 -5.43 10.81
C ALA A 183 2.80 -5.25 9.43
N GLU A 184 2.64 -4.01 8.95
CA GLU A 184 1.98 -3.68 7.68
C GLU A 184 2.84 -4.08 6.48
N GLU A 185 2.20 -4.32 5.33
CA GLU A 185 2.88 -4.55 4.07
C GLU A 185 3.48 -3.27 3.49
N GLY A 186 4.45 -3.46 2.59
CA GLY A 186 5.00 -2.44 1.72
C GLY A 186 5.86 -1.40 2.42
N LEU A 187 5.93 -0.25 1.78
CA LEU A 187 6.86 0.83 2.12
C LEU A 187 6.56 1.47 3.47
N LEU A 188 7.56 1.54 4.34
CA LEU A 188 7.50 2.38 5.54
C LEU A 188 7.47 3.85 5.15
N SER A 189 6.56 4.60 5.77
CA SER A 189 6.15 5.95 5.34
C SER A 189 7.03 7.09 5.81
N HIS A 190 8.33 6.92 6.12
CA HIS A 190 9.15 8.07 6.52
C HIS A 190 10.49 8.14 5.80
N GLU A 191 10.95 9.37 5.50
CA GLU A 191 12.10 9.62 4.65
C GLU A 191 13.45 9.46 5.35
N GLU A 192 13.56 9.71 6.66
CA GLU A 192 14.84 10.00 7.32
C GLU A 192 15.21 9.03 8.44
N ILE A 193 14.43 7.98 8.69
CA ILE A 193 14.68 7.09 9.83
C ILE A 193 15.32 5.79 9.32
N SER A 194 16.37 5.34 10.00
CA SER A 194 16.98 4.05 9.73
C SER A 194 15.98 2.91 9.95
N LYS A 195 16.23 1.76 9.33
CA LYS A 195 15.41 0.55 9.47
C LYS A 195 15.07 0.27 10.93
N ASP A 196 16.05 0.37 11.82
CA ASP A 196 15.90 0.07 13.26
C ASP A 196 15.02 1.09 14.01
N GLN A 197 14.94 2.33 13.54
CA GLN A 197 14.09 3.37 14.14
C GLN A 197 12.66 3.35 13.60
N ALA A 198 12.40 2.59 12.55
CA ALA A 198 11.10 2.46 11.91
C ALA A 198 10.23 1.38 12.53
N GLU A 199 10.76 0.58 13.44
CA GLU A 199 10.10 -0.57 14.06
C GLU A 199 9.13 -0.15 15.16
N ILE A 200 8.06 0.59 14.77
CA ILE A 200 7.01 0.95 15.71
C ILE A 200 5.90 -0.09 15.64
N ASP A 201 5.64 -0.74 16.78
CA ASP A 201 4.54 -1.69 16.93
C ASP A 201 3.19 -1.06 16.57
N SER A 202 2.35 -1.81 15.86
CA SER A 202 1.06 -1.32 15.39
C SER A 202 0.16 -0.85 16.54
N LEU A 203 0.09 -1.59 17.64
CA LEU A 203 -0.74 -1.24 18.80
C LEU A 203 -0.29 0.07 19.46
N VAL A 204 1.03 0.28 19.57
CA VAL A 204 1.61 1.53 20.10
C VAL A 204 1.22 2.69 19.19
N LEU A 205 1.45 2.57 17.89
CA LEU A 205 1.15 3.60 16.91
C LEU A 205 -0.35 3.95 16.87
N TRP A 206 -1.23 2.94 16.87
CA TRP A 206 -2.67 3.13 16.90
C TRP A 206 -3.11 3.92 18.13
N SER A 207 -2.60 3.54 19.31
CA SER A 207 -2.91 4.20 20.58
C SER A 207 -2.43 5.66 20.59
N GLU A 208 -1.23 5.94 20.09
CA GLU A 208 -0.68 7.30 20.02
C GLU A 208 -1.46 8.18 19.05
N CYS A 209 -1.73 7.69 17.82
CA CYS A 209 -2.47 8.44 16.81
C CYS A 209 -3.91 8.70 17.24
N ALA A 210 -4.61 7.71 17.82
CA ALA A 210 -5.99 7.88 18.31
C ALA A 210 -6.11 9.01 19.33
N ARG A 211 -5.12 9.14 20.24
CA ARG A 211 -5.09 10.15 21.29
C ARG A 211 -4.64 11.54 20.80
N ALA A 212 -3.67 11.56 19.87
CA ALA A 212 -3.01 12.80 19.47
C ALA A 212 -3.71 13.53 18.32
N LEU A 213 -4.43 12.81 17.45
CA LEU A 213 -4.98 13.36 16.21
C LEU A 213 -6.48 13.65 16.33
N ARG A 214 -6.91 14.78 15.74
CA ARG A 214 -8.32 15.18 15.72
C ARG A 214 -9.08 14.66 14.50
N VAL A 215 -8.37 14.37 13.40
CA VAL A 215 -8.93 13.75 12.18
C VAL A 215 -9.27 12.28 12.42
N PRO A 216 -10.14 11.67 11.61
CA PRO A 216 -10.31 10.22 11.59
C PRO A 216 -8.97 9.48 11.46
N VAL A 217 -8.76 8.47 12.31
CA VAL A 217 -7.59 7.59 12.27
C VAL A 217 -8.07 6.17 11.99
N LEU A 218 -7.54 5.55 10.96
CA LEU A 218 -7.75 4.14 10.65
C LEU A 218 -6.52 3.35 11.03
N GLY A 219 -6.69 2.14 11.54
CA GLY A 219 -5.56 1.27 11.87
C GLY A 219 -5.18 0.36 10.69
N ALA A 220 -3.90 0.18 10.49
CA ALA A 220 -3.32 -0.78 9.56
C ALA A 220 -2.15 -1.52 10.25
N GLY A 221 -1.84 -2.73 9.81
CA GLY A 221 -0.80 -3.56 10.45
C GLY A 221 -1.09 -5.03 10.24
N SER A 222 -1.36 -5.42 8.99
CA SER A 222 -1.67 -6.81 8.65
C SER A 222 -2.91 -7.34 9.40
N ILE A 223 -4.03 -6.62 9.26
CA ILE A 223 -5.28 -6.96 9.96
C ILE A 223 -5.93 -8.17 9.30
N THR A 224 -5.98 -9.29 10.03
CA THR A 224 -6.51 -10.57 9.55
C THR A 224 -7.42 -11.28 10.57
N THR A 225 -7.62 -10.70 11.77
CA THR A 225 -8.39 -11.33 12.84
C THR A 225 -9.45 -10.41 13.44
N GLN A 226 -10.48 -11.02 14.03
CA GLN A 226 -11.53 -10.30 14.77
C GLN A 226 -10.96 -9.52 15.96
N ASP A 227 -10.01 -10.10 16.68
CA ASP A 227 -9.43 -9.48 17.89
C ASP A 227 -8.68 -8.20 17.55
N GLN A 228 -7.97 -8.15 16.42
CA GLN A 228 -7.33 -6.92 15.95
C GLN A 228 -8.39 -5.82 15.70
N VAL A 229 -9.51 -6.16 15.05
CA VAL A 229 -10.60 -5.20 14.81
C VAL A 229 -11.20 -4.68 16.11
N ARG A 230 -11.40 -5.55 17.11
CA ARG A 230 -11.89 -5.17 18.45
C ARG A 230 -10.94 -4.20 19.14
N VAL A 231 -9.63 -4.48 19.06
CA VAL A 231 -8.60 -3.60 19.64
C VAL A 231 -8.64 -2.22 19.00
N LEU A 232 -8.72 -2.13 17.68
CA LEU A 232 -8.81 -0.85 16.97
C LEU A 232 -10.01 -0.03 17.45
N LYS A 233 -11.18 -0.64 17.57
CA LYS A 233 -12.39 0.04 18.04
C LYS A 233 -12.28 0.44 19.52
N ALA A 234 -11.72 -0.42 20.36
CA ALA A 234 -11.50 -0.12 21.78
C ALA A 234 -10.54 1.05 22.01
N LEU A 235 -9.56 1.24 21.12
CA LEU A 235 -8.64 2.39 21.12
C LEU A 235 -9.29 3.68 20.60
N GLY A 236 -10.50 3.61 20.04
CA GLY A 236 -11.21 4.77 19.50
C GLY A 236 -10.79 5.18 18.09
N LEU A 237 -10.29 4.26 17.28
CA LEU A 237 -10.05 4.50 15.86
C LEU A 237 -11.38 4.64 15.11
N ALA A 238 -11.31 5.23 13.91
CA ALA A 238 -12.46 5.49 13.05
C ALA A 238 -12.77 4.35 12.07
N GLY A 239 -11.87 3.41 11.91
CA GLY A 239 -11.96 2.30 10.96
C GLY A 239 -10.63 1.57 10.83
N PHE A 240 -10.49 0.84 9.73
CA PHE A 240 -9.30 0.03 9.48
C PHE A 240 -8.94 -0.07 7.99
N MET A 241 -7.70 -0.46 7.71
CA MET A 241 -7.24 -0.80 6.36
C MET A 241 -6.98 -2.31 6.28
N LEU A 242 -7.46 -2.94 5.23
CA LEU A 242 -7.22 -4.35 4.90
C LEU A 242 -6.29 -4.43 3.70
N SER A 243 -5.28 -5.28 3.82
CA SER A 243 -4.39 -5.70 2.76
C SER A 243 -4.30 -7.24 2.75
N ASP A 244 -3.51 -7.87 3.61
CA ASP A 244 -3.31 -9.32 3.65
C ASP A 244 -4.61 -10.13 3.63
N ALA A 245 -5.66 -9.67 4.31
CA ALA A 245 -6.96 -10.32 4.30
C ALA A 245 -7.59 -10.40 2.90
N LEU A 246 -7.15 -9.55 1.96
CA LEU A 246 -7.62 -9.52 0.57
C LEU A 246 -6.72 -10.30 -0.39
N LEU A 247 -5.60 -10.86 0.08
CA LEU A 247 -4.62 -11.51 -0.79
C LEU A 247 -5.19 -12.75 -1.51
N LEU A 248 -5.97 -13.57 -0.81
CA LEU A 248 -6.49 -14.83 -1.34
C LEU A 248 -7.94 -14.76 -1.85
N VAL A 249 -8.51 -13.54 -2.00
CA VAL A 249 -9.84 -13.41 -2.59
C VAL A 249 -9.86 -13.77 -4.07
N LYS A 250 -11.04 -14.10 -4.59
CA LYS A 250 -11.20 -14.53 -5.99
C LYS A 250 -10.77 -13.47 -6.99
N GLU A 251 -10.96 -12.20 -6.66
CA GLU A 251 -10.63 -11.05 -7.50
C GLU A 251 -9.12 -10.74 -7.53
N SER A 252 -8.33 -11.30 -6.61
CA SER A 252 -6.88 -11.13 -6.57
C SER A 252 -6.21 -11.80 -7.78
N PRO A 253 -5.25 -11.15 -8.44
CA PRO A 253 -4.58 -11.66 -9.64
C PRO A 253 -3.57 -12.78 -9.35
N ILE A 254 -3.40 -13.15 -8.08
CA ILE A 254 -2.39 -14.15 -7.69
C ILE A 254 -2.68 -15.51 -8.33
N PRO A 255 -1.69 -16.13 -9.00
CA PRO A 255 -1.84 -17.45 -9.59
C PRO A 255 -2.22 -18.53 -8.58
N ASP A 256 -2.99 -19.54 -8.98
CA ASP A 256 -3.42 -20.64 -8.10
C ASP A 256 -2.24 -21.40 -7.47
N SER A 257 -1.12 -21.51 -8.18
CA SER A 257 0.12 -22.11 -7.65
C SER A 257 0.70 -21.32 -6.47
N TRP A 258 0.51 -19.99 -6.45
CA TRP A 258 0.93 -19.16 -5.33
C TRP A 258 -0.08 -19.22 -4.18
N ARG A 259 -1.40 -19.22 -4.48
CA ARG A 259 -2.45 -19.36 -3.46
C ARG A 259 -2.21 -20.57 -2.57
N THR A 260 -1.95 -21.72 -3.19
CA THR A 260 -1.64 -22.96 -2.46
C THR A 260 -0.42 -22.79 -1.53
N LYS A 261 0.65 -22.15 -2.00
CA LYS A 261 1.85 -21.91 -1.17
C LYS A 261 1.55 -20.96 0.00
N ILE A 262 0.81 -19.86 -0.26
CA ILE A 262 0.46 -18.86 0.74
C ILE A 262 -0.38 -19.47 1.87
N MET A 263 -1.30 -20.36 1.56
CA MET A 263 -2.13 -21.05 2.56
C MET A 263 -1.34 -21.93 3.55
N TYR A 264 -0.09 -22.27 3.24
CA TYR A 264 0.80 -23.08 4.10
C TYR A 264 1.98 -22.28 4.66
N LEU A 265 1.93 -20.95 4.61
CA LEU A 265 2.98 -20.11 5.18
C LEU A 265 3.03 -20.19 6.70
N ALA A 266 4.23 -20.00 7.25
CA ALA A 266 4.43 -19.83 8.68
C ALA A 266 4.30 -18.35 9.10
N ASP A 267 4.27 -18.10 10.38
CA ASP A 267 4.22 -16.76 10.97
C ASP A 267 5.44 -15.87 10.67
N SER A 268 6.54 -16.49 10.22
CA SER A 268 7.78 -15.83 9.81
C SER A 268 7.91 -15.65 8.28
N ALA A 269 6.81 -15.75 7.53
CA ALA A 269 6.84 -15.77 6.07
C ALA A 269 7.13 -14.42 5.41
N SER A 270 7.10 -13.33 6.15
CA SER A 270 7.42 -11.99 5.62
C SER A 270 8.65 -11.39 6.26
N GLU A 271 9.41 -10.66 5.49
CA GLU A 271 10.63 -9.98 5.95
C GLU A 271 10.68 -8.52 5.52
N MET A 272 11.44 -7.72 6.26
CA MET A 272 11.71 -6.33 5.96
C MET A 272 13.04 -6.20 5.24
N THR A 273 13.02 -5.70 4.00
CA THR A 273 14.22 -5.52 3.18
C THR A 273 14.10 -4.28 2.29
N ASP A 274 15.24 -3.73 1.85
CA ASP A 274 15.33 -2.67 0.85
C ASP A 274 15.64 -3.20 -0.56
N THR A 275 15.91 -4.48 -0.69
CA THR A 275 16.32 -5.15 -1.94
C THR A 275 15.37 -4.87 -3.10
N PHE A 276 14.05 -4.86 -2.86
CA PHE A 276 13.07 -4.72 -3.93
C PHE A 276 12.83 -3.29 -4.37
N MET A 277 12.86 -2.34 -3.44
CA MET A 277 12.45 -0.96 -3.70
C MET A 277 13.54 0.09 -3.49
N GLY A 278 14.68 -0.27 -2.91
CA GLY A 278 15.68 0.71 -2.48
C GLY A 278 15.30 1.46 -1.20
N ARG A 279 14.31 0.95 -0.48
CA ARG A 279 13.79 1.47 0.76
C ARG A 279 13.21 0.33 1.59
N ALA A 280 13.30 0.41 2.90
CA ALA A 280 12.76 -0.60 3.80
C ALA A 280 11.26 -0.81 3.57
N SER A 281 10.89 -2.04 3.23
CA SER A 281 9.53 -2.46 2.91
C SER A 281 9.35 -3.92 3.26
N ARG A 282 8.13 -4.33 3.58
CA ARG A 282 7.81 -5.70 3.97
C ARG A 282 7.25 -6.49 2.80
N TYR A 283 7.83 -7.67 2.58
CA TYR A 283 7.52 -8.57 1.47
C TYR A 283 7.44 -10.02 1.92
N LEU A 284 6.84 -10.86 1.08
CA LEU A 284 6.96 -12.31 1.22
C LEU A 284 8.44 -12.71 1.12
N SER A 285 8.94 -13.38 2.14
CA SER A 285 10.31 -13.90 2.18
C SER A 285 10.53 -14.88 1.03
N ASN A 286 11.54 -14.64 0.22
CA ASN A 286 11.85 -15.48 -0.92
C ASN A 286 13.35 -15.43 -1.28
N GLY A 287 13.75 -16.30 -2.24
CA GLY A 287 15.15 -16.40 -2.65
C GLY A 287 15.71 -15.12 -3.27
N PHE A 288 14.88 -14.28 -3.89
CA PHE A 288 15.36 -13.05 -4.52
C PHE A 288 15.87 -12.05 -3.49
N ALA A 289 15.22 -11.93 -2.33
CA ALA A 289 15.63 -11.01 -1.26
C ALA A 289 17.07 -11.29 -0.78
N GLN A 290 17.53 -12.53 -0.88
CA GLN A 290 18.86 -12.95 -0.43
C GLN A 290 19.97 -12.72 -1.49
N ILE A 291 19.64 -12.54 -2.76
CA ILE A 291 20.64 -12.37 -3.84
C ILE A 291 21.53 -11.16 -3.60
N PHE A 292 20.97 -10.05 -3.12
CA PHE A 292 21.72 -8.82 -2.91
C PHE A 292 22.73 -8.92 -1.76
N PRO A 293 22.34 -9.32 -0.56
CA PRO A 293 23.30 -9.49 0.54
C PRO A 293 24.32 -10.61 0.27
N GLU A 294 23.92 -11.73 -0.33
CA GLU A 294 24.84 -12.84 -0.65
C GLU A 294 25.91 -12.45 -1.68
N LYS A 295 25.55 -11.65 -2.65
CA LYS A 295 26.49 -11.17 -3.69
C LYS A 295 27.16 -9.83 -3.35
N GLY A 296 26.81 -9.23 -2.21
CA GLY A 296 27.31 -7.89 -1.83
C GLY A 296 26.90 -6.80 -2.82
N LEU A 297 25.72 -6.91 -3.44
CA LEU A 297 25.28 -5.94 -4.45
C LEU A 297 24.80 -4.66 -3.78
N PRO A 298 25.16 -3.49 -4.35
CA PRO A 298 24.63 -2.23 -3.87
C PRO A 298 23.14 -2.11 -4.23
N VAL A 299 22.36 -1.49 -3.35
CA VAL A 299 20.96 -1.16 -3.60
C VAL A 299 20.85 0.25 -4.17
N LEU A 300 20.06 0.44 -5.22
CA LEU A 300 19.72 1.75 -5.78
C LEU A 300 18.75 2.50 -4.86
N GLN A 301 18.81 3.82 -4.90
CA GLN A 301 17.84 4.64 -4.16
C GLN A 301 16.43 4.49 -4.74
N PHE A 302 15.43 4.48 -3.87
CA PHE A 302 14.01 4.54 -4.26
C PHE A 302 13.74 5.75 -5.18
N PRO A 303 12.99 5.61 -6.27
CA PRO A 303 12.29 4.41 -6.74
C PRO A 303 13.08 3.57 -7.76
N TYR A 304 14.33 3.93 -8.05
CA TYR A 304 15.11 3.33 -9.14
C TYR A 304 15.38 1.84 -8.95
N GLN A 305 15.46 1.36 -7.71
CA GLN A 305 15.62 -0.06 -7.43
C GLN A 305 14.46 -0.89 -8.01
N TYR A 306 13.23 -0.45 -7.81
CA TYR A 306 12.05 -1.10 -8.39
C TYR A 306 12.12 -1.16 -9.91
N PHE A 307 12.42 -0.03 -10.56
CA PHE A 307 12.48 0.02 -12.03
C PHE A 307 13.62 -0.83 -12.60
N ALA A 308 14.74 -0.93 -11.89
CA ALA A 308 15.87 -1.77 -12.30
C ALA A 308 15.54 -3.27 -12.26
N LEU A 309 14.58 -3.68 -11.44
CA LEU A 309 14.22 -5.09 -11.21
C LEU A 309 12.85 -5.48 -11.80
N LYS A 310 12.09 -4.51 -12.29
CA LYS A 310 10.70 -4.71 -12.74
C LYS A 310 10.56 -5.80 -13.81
N ASP A 311 11.52 -5.94 -14.71
CA ASP A 311 11.54 -6.97 -15.73
C ASP A 311 11.57 -8.39 -15.12
N ILE A 312 12.35 -8.57 -14.05
CA ILE A 312 12.42 -9.84 -13.30
C ILE A 312 11.10 -10.11 -12.59
N PHE A 313 10.52 -9.10 -11.93
CA PHE A 313 9.26 -9.25 -11.21
C PHE A 313 8.08 -9.55 -12.13
N ASP A 314 7.96 -8.81 -13.24
CA ASP A 314 6.92 -9.03 -14.24
C ASP A 314 7.01 -10.46 -14.80
N LYS A 315 8.23 -10.92 -15.11
CA LYS A 315 8.46 -12.26 -15.65
C LYS A 315 8.22 -13.34 -14.61
N ALA A 316 8.62 -13.14 -13.37
CA ALA A 316 8.36 -14.06 -12.27
C ALA A 316 6.85 -14.30 -12.07
N LEU A 317 6.04 -13.23 -12.13
CA LEU A 317 4.59 -13.33 -12.09
C LEU A 317 4.02 -14.09 -13.29
N GLU A 318 4.47 -13.76 -14.50
CA GLU A 318 4.03 -14.40 -15.76
C GLU A 318 4.23 -15.91 -15.74
N ILE A 319 5.39 -16.39 -15.27
CA ILE A 319 5.75 -17.82 -15.27
C ILE A 319 5.51 -18.52 -13.93
N GLY A 320 4.94 -17.82 -12.93
CA GLY A 320 4.58 -18.40 -11.63
C GLY A 320 5.77 -18.68 -10.69
N ARG A 321 6.91 -17.98 -10.85
CA ARG A 321 8.13 -18.09 -9.99
C ARG A 321 7.98 -17.24 -8.74
N ILE A 322 7.26 -17.77 -7.72
CA ILE A 322 7.05 -17.07 -6.43
C ILE A 322 8.37 -16.78 -5.67
N ASP A 323 9.39 -17.58 -5.92
CA ASP A 323 10.72 -17.42 -5.33
C ASP A 323 11.48 -16.17 -5.85
N LEU A 324 10.97 -15.55 -6.92
CA LEU A 324 11.51 -14.32 -7.51
C LEU A 324 10.47 -13.18 -7.49
N ALA A 325 9.29 -13.41 -6.93
CA ALA A 325 8.18 -12.47 -7.00
C ALA A 325 8.39 -11.26 -6.10
N LEU A 326 8.02 -10.09 -6.62
CA LEU A 326 7.68 -8.94 -5.78
C LEU A 326 6.25 -9.16 -5.27
N LEU A 327 6.10 -9.42 -3.98
CA LEU A 327 4.80 -9.59 -3.34
C LEU A 327 4.81 -8.90 -1.99
N GLU A 328 4.28 -7.68 -1.96
CA GLU A 328 4.09 -6.97 -0.69
C GLU A 328 3.02 -7.67 0.14
N VAL A 329 3.39 -8.08 1.33
CA VAL A 329 2.53 -8.73 2.31
C VAL A 329 2.93 -8.31 3.72
N GLY A 330 1.98 -8.28 4.64
CA GLY A 330 2.23 -7.99 6.03
C GLY A 330 2.64 -9.22 6.84
N GLN A 331 2.78 -9.03 8.13
CA GLN A 331 3.29 -10.06 9.04
C GLN A 331 2.29 -11.20 9.29
N TYR A 332 0.98 -10.94 9.18
CA TYR A 332 -0.09 -11.92 9.40
C TYR A 332 -0.65 -12.52 8.11
N VAL A 333 0.08 -12.43 6.99
CA VAL A 333 -0.36 -12.96 5.68
C VAL A 333 -0.74 -14.45 5.74
N TYR A 334 -0.11 -15.24 6.61
CA TYR A 334 -0.41 -16.66 6.79
C TYR A 334 -1.82 -16.94 7.37
N LEU A 335 -2.53 -15.89 7.83
CA LEU A 335 -3.92 -15.97 8.28
C LEU A 335 -4.92 -15.48 7.20
N ALA A 336 -4.45 -15.19 5.98
CA ALA A 336 -5.33 -14.79 4.90
C ALA A 336 -6.29 -15.94 4.53
N GLU A 337 -7.55 -15.57 4.30
CA GLU A 337 -8.62 -16.52 3.99
C GLU A 337 -9.10 -16.40 2.55
N SER A 338 -9.55 -17.51 1.97
CA SER A 338 -10.18 -17.52 0.65
C SER A 338 -11.63 -17.05 0.74
N GLY A 339 -12.12 -16.41 -0.34
CA GLY A 339 -13.50 -15.91 -0.43
C GLY A 339 -13.64 -14.94 -1.59
N THR A 340 -14.70 -14.16 -1.60
CA THR A 340 -14.78 -12.96 -2.44
C THR A 340 -14.35 -11.74 -1.64
N THR A 341 -13.95 -10.66 -2.31
CA THR A 341 -13.66 -9.37 -1.66
C THR A 341 -14.84 -8.91 -0.81
N ALA A 342 -16.07 -9.09 -1.32
CA ALA A 342 -17.28 -8.73 -0.59
C ALA A 342 -17.46 -9.56 0.69
N ASP A 343 -17.18 -10.88 0.67
CA ASP A 343 -17.27 -11.74 1.85
C ASP A 343 -16.30 -11.26 2.94
N ILE A 344 -15.07 -10.99 2.58
CA ILE A 344 -14.03 -10.52 3.52
C ILE A 344 -14.41 -9.14 4.08
N ILE A 345 -14.74 -8.17 3.24
CA ILE A 345 -15.16 -6.81 3.70
C ILE A 345 -16.38 -6.91 4.64
N ASN A 346 -17.39 -7.70 4.30
CA ASN A 346 -18.57 -7.88 5.14
C ASN A 346 -18.23 -8.52 6.49
N LYS A 347 -17.38 -9.55 6.48
CA LYS A 347 -16.91 -10.24 7.69
C LYS A 347 -16.22 -9.26 8.65
N PHE A 348 -15.25 -8.50 8.18
CA PHE A 348 -14.49 -7.56 9.01
C PHE A 348 -15.33 -6.37 9.48
N CYS A 349 -16.24 -5.88 8.64
CA CYS A 349 -17.21 -4.85 9.06
C CYS A 349 -18.24 -5.38 10.05
N GLY A 350 -18.61 -6.67 9.98
CA GLY A 350 -19.37 -7.36 11.02
C GLY A 350 -18.66 -7.31 12.36
N TYR A 351 -17.38 -7.69 12.40
CA TYR A 351 -16.55 -7.61 13.60
C TYR A 351 -16.47 -6.19 14.18
N TRP A 352 -16.34 -5.18 13.29
CA TRP A 352 -16.37 -3.78 13.70
C TRP A 352 -17.70 -3.38 14.33
N SER A 353 -18.82 -3.87 13.82
CA SER A 353 -20.16 -3.53 14.33
C SER A 353 -20.45 -4.18 15.68
N GLU A 354 -19.94 -5.39 15.91
CA GLU A 354 -20.11 -6.17 17.14
C GLU A 354 -19.18 -5.72 18.28
N ALA A 355 -18.07 -5.08 17.98
CA ALA A 355 -17.11 -4.60 18.95
C ALA A 355 -17.57 -3.29 19.61
#